data_400c62deee1ff327e4dc72dbc0aba100
#
_entry.id   400c62deee1ff327e4dc72dbc0aba100
#
_cell.length_a   1.000
_cell.length_b   1.000
_cell.length_c   1.000
_cell.angle_alpha   90.00
_cell.angle_beta   90.00
_cell.angle_gamma   90.00
#
_symmetry.space_group_name_H-M   'P 1'
#
loop_
_entity.id
_entity.type
_entity.pdbx_description
1 polymer ?
#
loop_
_entity_poly.entity_id
_entity_poly.type
_entity_poly.pdbx_seq_one_letter_code
_entity_poly.pdbx_strand_id
1 'polypeptide(L)'
;RNGLETGKSLGKDKLLDDSVGYLDKFTKLFPESKYRAKALFMLAEYHFNQNKLAEALNYYKELVEQHPDAPMYDYAHYKLGWVYYNYQQYDQVLPIYQVVLQGQKDKGLQDGELYKQVLNDYVITVSEAGNGYTEAREFLIEQVGEERAYVELHRIAEIMGQKDFSEDAISLYQHFISLD
;
A
#
# COMPACT_ATOMS: atom_id res chain seq x y z
N ARG A 1 38.77 9.27 -15.54
CA ARG A 1 38.15 8.98 -14.21
C ARG A 1 36.78 8.32 -14.31
N ASN A 2 36.04 8.40 -15.44
CA ASN A 2 34.68 7.86 -15.59
C ASN A 2 34.60 6.33 -15.82
N GLY A 3 35.67 5.66 -16.18
CA GLY A 3 35.64 4.22 -16.50
C GLY A 3 35.66 3.28 -15.29
N LEU A 4 36.09 3.73 -14.13
CA LEU A 4 36.18 2.92 -12.92
C LEU A 4 34.87 2.90 -12.11
N GLU A 5 34.06 3.94 -12.22
CA GLU A 5 32.73 4.00 -11.57
C GLU A 5 31.69 3.15 -12.31
N THR A 6 31.71 3.12 -13.64
CA THR A 6 30.86 2.28 -14.46
C THR A 6 31.13 0.79 -14.26
N GLY A 7 32.39 0.37 -14.10
CA GLY A 7 32.74 -1.03 -13.85
C GLY A 7 32.33 -1.54 -12.45
N LYS A 8 32.36 -0.67 -11.43
CA LYS A 8 31.87 -1.01 -10.07
C LYS A 8 30.34 -1.12 -10.01
N SER A 9 29.61 -0.27 -10.74
CA SER A 9 28.14 -0.34 -10.84
C SER A 9 27.72 -1.64 -11.54
N LEU A 10 28.28 -1.94 -12.70
CA LEU A 10 28.01 -3.18 -13.45
C LEU A 10 28.25 -4.46 -12.65
N GLY A 11 29.30 -4.50 -11.83
CA GLY A 11 29.58 -5.66 -10.98
C GLY A 11 28.58 -5.81 -9.83
N LYS A 12 28.11 -4.69 -9.27
CA LYS A 12 27.13 -4.68 -8.19
C LYS A 12 25.73 -5.06 -8.70
N ASP A 13 25.36 -4.59 -9.87
CA ASP A 13 24.08 -4.90 -10.50
C ASP A 13 24.01 -6.39 -10.86
N LYS A 14 25.10 -6.95 -11.40
CA LYS A 14 25.18 -8.40 -11.70
C LYS A 14 25.08 -9.27 -10.45
N LEU A 15 25.73 -8.89 -9.35
CA LEU A 15 25.62 -9.62 -8.08
C LEU A 15 24.22 -9.56 -7.51
N LEU A 16 23.52 -8.45 -7.69
CA LEU A 16 22.14 -8.30 -7.27
C LEU A 16 21.20 -9.19 -8.10
N ASP A 17 21.36 -9.20 -9.43
CA ASP A 17 20.59 -10.05 -10.34
C ASP A 17 20.81 -11.55 -10.06
N ASP A 18 22.07 -11.96 -9.82
CA ASP A 18 22.39 -13.34 -9.43
C ASP A 18 21.71 -13.72 -8.11
N SER A 19 21.72 -12.80 -7.13
CA SER A 19 21.07 -13.00 -5.82
C SER A 19 19.55 -13.15 -5.96
N VAL A 20 18.91 -12.37 -6.81
CA VAL A 20 17.48 -12.46 -7.13
C VAL A 20 17.15 -13.83 -7.75
N GLY A 21 17.99 -14.31 -8.69
CA GLY A 21 17.84 -15.63 -9.29
C GLY A 21 17.93 -16.78 -8.26
N TYR A 22 18.80 -16.65 -7.25
CA TYR A 22 18.88 -17.63 -6.16
C TYR A 22 17.67 -17.56 -5.22
N LEU A 23 17.17 -16.37 -4.89
CA LEU A 23 15.97 -16.21 -4.08
C LEU A 23 14.74 -16.79 -4.79
N ASP A 24 14.56 -16.55 -6.08
CA ASP A 24 13.46 -17.11 -6.85
C ASP A 24 13.51 -18.65 -6.88
N LYS A 25 14.68 -19.24 -7.12
CA LYS A 25 14.87 -20.70 -6.99
C LYS A 25 14.57 -21.20 -5.59
N PHE A 26 15.01 -20.49 -4.56
CA PHE A 26 14.77 -20.86 -3.17
C PHE A 26 13.27 -20.91 -2.85
N THR A 27 12.48 -19.92 -3.26
CA THR A 27 11.02 -19.91 -2.99
C THR A 27 10.29 -21.08 -3.64
N LYS A 28 10.78 -21.54 -4.80
CA LYS A 28 10.21 -22.67 -5.56
C LYS A 28 10.64 -24.03 -4.99
N LEU A 29 11.89 -24.17 -4.59
CA LEU A 29 12.46 -25.44 -4.10
C LEU A 29 12.12 -25.73 -2.64
N PHE A 30 11.88 -24.69 -1.84
CA PHE A 30 11.63 -24.82 -0.41
C PHE A 30 10.34 -24.12 0.02
N PRO A 31 9.17 -24.59 -0.46
CA PRO A 31 7.88 -23.92 -0.19
C PRO A 31 7.52 -23.88 1.29
N GLU A 32 7.96 -24.86 2.08
CA GLU A 32 7.69 -24.96 3.53
C GLU A 32 8.75 -24.27 4.40
N SER A 33 9.69 -23.58 3.79
CA SER A 33 10.75 -22.91 4.56
C SER A 33 10.22 -21.72 5.34
N LYS A 34 10.57 -21.63 6.63
CA LYS A 34 10.28 -20.44 7.46
C LYS A 34 10.88 -19.14 6.90
N TYR A 35 11.82 -19.22 5.99
CA TYR A 35 12.44 -18.07 5.32
C TYR A 35 11.75 -17.68 4.01
N ARG A 36 10.77 -18.47 3.55
CA ARG A 36 10.12 -18.25 2.26
C ARG A 36 9.41 -16.89 2.19
N ALA A 37 8.65 -16.52 3.23
CA ALA A 37 7.98 -15.20 3.28
C ALA A 37 8.98 -14.06 3.14
N LYS A 38 10.14 -14.15 3.81
CA LYS A 38 11.19 -13.14 3.69
C LYS A 38 11.79 -13.09 2.28
N ALA A 39 11.99 -14.24 1.64
CA ALA A 39 12.50 -14.31 0.27
C ALA A 39 11.50 -13.73 -0.73
N LEU A 40 10.21 -14.04 -0.60
CA LEU A 40 9.14 -13.45 -1.41
C LEU A 40 9.09 -11.93 -1.26
N PHE A 41 9.19 -11.43 -0.03
CA PHE A 41 9.24 -10.01 0.24
C PHE A 41 10.44 -9.33 -0.43
N MET A 42 11.63 -9.92 -0.34
CA MET A 42 12.83 -9.37 -0.97
C MET A 42 12.73 -9.35 -2.50
N LEU A 43 12.14 -10.38 -3.11
CA LEU A 43 11.84 -10.43 -4.54
C LEU A 43 10.85 -9.36 -4.95
N ALA A 44 9.76 -9.21 -4.21
CA ALA A 44 8.74 -8.20 -4.45
C ALA A 44 9.34 -6.78 -4.41
N GLU A 45 10.10 -6.46 -3.35
CA GLU A 45 10.77 -5.15 -3.21
C GLU A 45 11.78 -4.90 -4.34
N TYR A 46 12.56 -5.91 -4.71
CA TYR A 46 13.48 -5.79 -5.83
C TYR A 46 12.76 -5.42 -7.13
N HIS A 47 11.71 -6.17 -7.48
CA HIS A 47 10.94 -5.92 -8.70
C HIS A 47 10.19 -4.60 -8.65
N PHE A 48 9.63 -4.23 -7.50
CA PHE A 48 8.98 -2.95 -7.30
C PHE A 48 9.93 -1.77 -7.54
N ASN A 49 11.13 -1.83 -6.97
CA ASN A 49 12.16 -0.80 -7.12
C ASN A 49 12.72 -0.71 -8.56
N GLN A 50 12.60 -1.78 -9.35
CA GLN A 50 12.92 -1.81 -10.78
C GLN A 50 11.74 -1.40 -11.67
N ASN A 51 10.63 -0.93 -11.07
CA ASN A 51 9.38 -0.61 -11.77
C ASN A 51 8.79 -1.80 -12.55
N LYS A 52 9.13 -3.03 -12.15
CA LYS A 52 8.57 -4.28 -12.66
C LYS A 52 7.33 -4.65 -11.84
N LEU A 53 6.27 -3.86 -12.01
CA LEU A 53 5.09 -3.92 -11.14
C LEU A 53 4.34 -5.25 -11.24
N ALA A 54 4.33 -5.90 -12.41
CA ALA A 54 3.67 -7.19 -12.59
C ALA A 54 4.34 -8.32 -11.79
N GLU A 55 5.68 -8.34 -11.80
CA GLU A 55 6.46 -9.31 -11.02
C GLU A 55 6.33 -9.02 -9.52
N ALA A 56 6.42 -7.75 -9.13
CA ALA A 56 6.22 -7.34 -7.73
C ALA A 56 4.83 -7.75 -7.22
N LEU A 57 3.78 -7.54 -8.03
CA LEU A 57 2.41 -7.95 -7.74
C LEU A 57 2.33 -9.44 -7.37
N ASN A 58 2.93 -10.30 -8.19
CA ASN A 58 2.89 -11.75 -8.00
C ASN A 58 3.53 -12.16 -6.66
N TYR A 59 4.70 -11.62 -6.34
CA TYR A 59 5.41 -11.96 -5.10
C TYR A 59 4.73 -11.39 -3.85
N TYR A 60 4.19 -10.14 -3.90
CA TYR A 60 3.41 -9.61 -2.79
C TYR A 60 2.13 -10.40 -2.56
N LYS A 61 1.39 -10.75 -3.62
CA LYS A 61 0.19 -11.57 -3.52
C LYS A 61 0.48 -12.92 -2.89
N GLU A 62 1.49 -13.61 -3.40
CA GLU A 62 1.89 -14.92 -2.87
C GLU A 62 2.26 -14.84 -1.38
N LEU A 63 2.97 -13.78 -0.96
CA LEU A 63 3.30 -13.56 0.44
C LEU A 63 2.05 -13.38 1.29
N VAL A 64 1.14 -12.46 0.93
CA VAL A 64 -0.03 -12.17 1.76
C VAL A 64 -1.05 -13.28 1.77
N GLU A 65 -1.15 -14.07 0.69
CA GLU A 65 -2.06 -15.21 0.62
C GLU A 65 -1.55 -16.43 1.40
N GLN A 66 -0.25 -16.67 1.41
CA GLN A 66 0.32 -17.89 1.96
C GLN A 66 1.02 -17.73 3.31
N HIS A 67 1.32 -16.50 3.72
CA HIS A 67 2.08 -16.23 4.94
C HIS A 67 1.47 -15.10 5.80
N PRO A 68 0.20 -15.25 6.25
CA PRO A 68 -0.49 -14.21 7.03
C PRO A 68 0.16 -13.91 8.38
N ASP A 69 0.92 -14.87 8.93
CA ASP A 69 1.64 -14.72 10.21
C ASP A 69 3.07 -14.16 10.05
N ALA A 70 3.48 -13.81 8.83
CA ALA A 70 4.84 -13.31 8.60
C ALA A 70 5.00 -11.90 9.21
N PRO A 71 6.14 -11.59 9.85
CA PRO A 71 6.38 -10.26 10.44
C PRO A 71 6.25 -9.10 9.46
N MET A 72 6.44 -9.35 8.16
CA MET A 72 6.32 -8.36 7.10
C MET A 72 4.95 -8.33 6.43
N TYR A 73 3.96 -9.11 6.92
CA TYR A 73 2.64 -9.25 6.29
C TYR A 73 1.93 -7.90 6.07
N ASP A 74 1.78 -7.09 7.11
CA ASP A 74 1.09 -5.80 7.02
C ASP A 74 1.79 -4.86 6.03
N TYR A 75 3.13 -4.83 6.08
CA TYR A 75 3.90 -3.99 5.16
C TYR A 75 3.84 -4.52 3.72
N ALA A 76 3.87 -5.82 3.52
CA ALA A 76 3.71 -6.43 2.20
C ALA A 76 2.30 -6.16 1.62
N HIS A 77 1.27 -6.21 2.46
CA HIS A 77 -0.10 -5.84 2.10
C HIS A 77 -0.19 -4.37 1.67
N TYR A 78 0.41 -3.46 2.44
CA TYR A 78 0.50 -2.05 2.08
C TYR A 78 1.21 -1.85 0.73
N LYS A 79 2.33 -2.53 0.51
CA LYS A 79 3.07 -2.46 -0.77
C LYS A 79 2.27 -3.06 -1.94
N LEU A 80 1.46 -4.09 -1.69
CA LEU A 80 0.52 -4.62 -2.67
C LEU A 80 -0.49 -3.54 -3.09
N GLY A 81 -1.03 -2.79 -2.13
CA GLY A 81 -1.87 -1.63 -2.40
C GLY A 81 -1.18 -0.60 -3.29
N TRP A 82 0.10 -0.31 -3.03
CA TRP A 82 0.90 0.59 -3.88
C TRP A 82 1.06 0.10 -5.33
N VAL A 83 1.17 -1.21 -5.54
CA VAL A 83 1.21 -1.75 -6.91
C VAL A 83 -0.11 -1.51 -7.63
N TYR A 84 -1.24 -1.76 -6.98
CA TYR A 84 -2.56 -1.47 -7.55
C TYR A 84 -2.81 0.02 -7.75
N TYR A 85 -2.32 0.87 -6.84
CA TYR A 85 -2.39 2.32 -6.98
C TYR A 85 -1.65 2.79 -8.24
N ASN A 86 -0.47 2.25 -8.52
CA ASN A 86 0.28 2.56 -9.76
C ASN A 86 -0.46 2.11 -11.04
N TYR A 87 -1.34 1.11 -10.93
CA TYR A 87 -2.24 0.70 -12.02
C TYR A 87 -3.54 1.50 -12.05
N GLN A 88 -3.74 2.47 -11.14
CA GLN A 88 -4.98 3.25 -10.97
C GLN A 88 -6.22 2.35 -10.70
N GLN A 89 -6.00 1.19 -10.10
CA GLN A 89 -7.05 0.24 -9.70
C GLN A 89 -7.49 0.51 -8.26
N TYR A 90 -8.09 1.67 -8.04
CA TYR A 90 -8.42 2.17 -6.69
C TYR A 90 -9.44 1.29 -5.96
N ASP A 91 -10.32 0.61 -6.70
CA ASP A 91 -11.24 -0.40 -6.19
C ASP A 91 -10.54 -1.59 -5.52
N GLN A 92 -9.31 -1.89 -5.96
CA GLN A 92 -8.46 -2.91 -5.33
C GLN A 92 -7.63 -2.34 -4.17
N VAL A 93 -7.26 -1.06 -4.24
CA VAL A 93 -6.41 -0.41 -3.22
C VAL A 93 -7.15 -0.23 -1.90
N LEU A 94 -8.38 0.32 -1.95
CA LEU A 94 -9.13 0.69 -0.75
C LEU A 94 -9.33 -0.48 0.22
N PRO A 95 -9.83 -1.66 -0.20
CA PRO A 95 -9.99 -2.79 0.71
C PRO A 95 -8.65 -3.31 1.26
N ILE A 96 -7.57 -3.23 0.49
CA ILE A 96 -6.23 -3.63 0.96
C ILE A 96 -5.77 -2.71 2.09
N TYR A 97 -5.90 -1.39 1.94
CA TYR A 97 -5.52 -0.44 2.99
C TYR A 97 -6.41 -0.58 4.23
N GLN A 98 -7.70 -0.86 4.06
CA GLN A 98 -8.60 -1.14 5.18
C GLN A 98 -8.13 -2.36 5.99
N VAL A 99 -7.72 -3.44 5.35
CA VAL A 99 -7.16 -4.63 6.03
C VAL A 99 -5.92 -4.27 6.85
N VAL A 100 -5.00 -3.48 6.28
CA VAL A 100 -3.78 -3.07 7.00
C VAL A 100 -4.12 -2.19 8.20
N LEU A 101 -4.99 -1.18 8.02
CA LEU A 101 -5.40 -0.26 9.09
C LEU A 101 -6.09 -1.01 10.22
N GLN A 102 -7.01 -1.93 9.91
CA GLN A 102 -7.68 -2.75 10.89
C GLN A 102 -6.69 -3.67 11.63
N GLY A 103 -5.81 -4.34 10.91
CA GLY A 103 -4.79 -5.20 11.51
C GLY A 103 -3.83 -4.45 12.43
N GLN A 104 -3.43 -3.23 12.08
CA GLN A 104 -2.61 -2.37 12.95
C GLN A 104 -3.39 -1.91 14.19
N LYS A 105 -4.68 -1.58 14.04
CA LYS A 105 -5.57 -1.21 15.14
C LYS A 105 -5.75 -2.35 16.12
N ASP A 106 -6.03 -3.57 15.65
CA ASP A 106 -6.22 -4.76 16.47
C ASP A 106 -4.95 -5.12 17.28
N LYS A 107 -3.79 -4.74 16.77
CA LYS A 107 -2.49 -4.86 17.45
C LYS A 107 -2.16 -3.70 18.39
N GLY A 108 -3.01 -2.65 18.46
CA GLY A 108 -2.75 -1.44 19.24
C GLY A 108 -1.62 -0.56 18.68
N LEU A 109 -1.37 -0.62 17.38
CA LEU A 109 -0.26 0.06 16.69
C LEU A 109 -0.69 1.32 15.92
N GLN A 110 -1.79 1.97 16.30
CA GLN A 110 -2.35 3.16 15.63
C GLN A 110 -1.43 4.40 15.70
N ASP A 111 -0.53 4.46 16.67
CA ASP A 111 0.48 5.51 16.76
C ASP A 111 1.74 5.23 15.91
N GLY A 112 1.82 4.02 15.33
CA GLY A 112 2.93 3.56 14.51
C GLY A 112 3.01 4.27 13.16
N GLU A 113 4.21 4.28 12.59
CA GLU A 113 4.47 4.94 11.31
C GLU A 113 3.68 4.30 10.16
N LEU A 114 3.61 2.96 10.12
CA LEU A 114 2.87 2.25 9.09
C LEU A 114 1.38 2.63 9.08
N TYR A 115 0.74 2.67 10.26
CA TYR A 115 -0.66 3.06 10.36
C TYR A 115 -0.90 4.47 9.81
N LYS A 116 -0.09 5.44 10.23
CA LYS A 116 -0.20 6.84 9.79
C LYS A 116 -0.01 6.98 8.28
N GLN A 117 0.96 6.26 7.73
CA GLN A 117 1.25 6.27 6.30
C GLN A 117 0.10 5.65 5.50
N VAL A 118 -0.41 4.49 5.91
CA VAL A 118 -1.53 3.83 5.23
C VAL A 118 -2.81 4.65 5.34
N LEU A 119 -3.08 5.28 6.50
CA LEU A 119 -4.24 6.17 6.65
C LEU A 119 -4.16 7.38 5.71
N ASN A 120 -2.98 8.01 5.62
CA ASN A 120 -2.75 9.08 4.67
C ASN A 120 -3.01 8.65 3.22
N ASP A 121 -2.49 7.49 2.83
CA ASP A 121 -2.61 6.99 1.46
C ASP A 121 -4.03 6.48 1.17
N TYR A 122 -4.77 5.99 2.19
CA TYR A 122 -6.18 5.68 2.09
C TYR A 122 -7.00 6.93 1.74
N VAL A 123 -6.80 8.03 2.47
CA VAL A 123 -7.45 9.32 2.22
C VAL A 123 -7.18 9.84 0.81
N ILE A 124 -5.92 9.79 0.38
CA ILE A 124 -5.54 10.16 -0.99
C ILE A 124 -6.25 9.26 -2.01
N THR A 125 -6.28 7.94 -1.77
CA THR A 125 -6.89 6.99 -2.71
C THR A 125 -8.40 7.21 -2.83
N VAL A 126 -9.12 7.49 -1.75
CA VAL A 126 -10.55 7.86 -1.79
C VAL A 126 -10.76 9.10 -2.65
N SER A 127 -9.88 10.11 -2.49
CA SER A 127 -9.96 11.35 -3.28
C SER A 127 -9.67 11.13 -4.77
N GLU A 128 -8.79 10.17 -5.11
CA GLU A 128 -8.48 9.82 -6.49
C GLU A 128 -9.57 8.98 -7.15
N ALA A 129 -10.22 8.11 -6.38
CA ALA A 129 -11.30 7.27 -6.87
C ALA A 129 -12.55 8.08 -7.26
N GLY A 130 -12.75 9.26 -6.64
CA GLY A 130 -13.86 10.17 -6.94
C GLY A 130 -15.23 9.68 -6.49
N ASN A 131 -15.29 8.52 -5.83
CA ASN A 131 -16.53 7.91 -5.31
C ASN A 131 -16.23 7.17 -3.98
N GLY A 132 -17.27 6.63 -3.34
CA GLY A 132 -17.08 5.80 -2.14
C GLY A 132 -16.82 6.59 -0.85
N TYR A 133 -17.10 7.91 -0.81
CA TYR A 133 -16.90 8.71 0.39
C TYR A 133 -17.83 8.30 1.56
N THR A 134 -19.01 7.73 1.27
CA THR A 134 -19.92 7.23 2.31
C THR A 134 -19.32 6.06 3.07
N GLU A 135 -18.81 5.07 2.33
CA GLU A 135 -18.11 3.91 2.88
C GLU A 135 -16.82 4.34 3.58
N ALA A 136 -16.09 5.30 3.00
CA ALA A 136 -14.89 5.87 3.61
C ALA A 136 -15.20 6.58 4.93
N ARG A 137 -16.33 7.30 5.02
CA ARG A 137 -16.78 7.95 6.26
C ARG A 137 -17.00 6.94 7.38
N GLU A 138 -17.79 5.90 7.12
CA GLU A 138 -18.08 4.86 8.12
C GLU A 138 -16.79 4.19 8.59
N PHE A 139 -15.93 3.83 7.66
CA PHE A 139 -14.64 3.23 7.98
C PHE A 139 -13.72 4.18 8.78
N LEU A 140 -13.62 5.44 8.40
CA LEU A 140 -12.79 6.43 9.12
C LEU A 140 -13.32 6.67 10.55
N ILE A 141 -14.64 6.78 10.74
CA ILE A 141 -15.23 6.91 12.07
C ILE A 141 -14.84 5.72 12.95
N GLU A 142 -14.93 4.52 12.41
CA GLU A 142 -14.53 3.31 13.12
C GLU A 142 -13.02 3.31 13.44
N GLN A 143 -12.17 3.74 12.51
CA GLN A 143 -10.72 3.69 12.68
C GLN A 143 -10.16 4.74 13.64
N VAL A 144 -10.62 5.98 13.54
CA VAL A 144 -9.99 7.13 14.22
C VAL A 144 -10.93 7.90 15.15
N GLY A 145 -12.19 7.50 15.24
CA GLY A 145 -13.24 8.23 15.96
C GLY A 145 -13.82 9.38 15.15
N GLU A 146 -15.01 9.85 15.56
CA GLU A 146 -15.83 10.77 14.78
C GLU A 146 -15.13 12.11 14.52
N GLU A 147 -14.59 12.74 15.56
CA GLU A 147 -13.92 14.05 15.44
C GLU A 147 -12.76 14.04 14.43
N ARG A 148 -11.92 13.03 14.51
CA ARG A 148 -10.78 12.90 13.59
C ARG A 148 -11.21 12.46 12.20
N ALA A 149 -12.24 11.63 12.09
CA ALA A 149 -12.79 11.23 10.81
C ALA A 149 -13.30 12.43 9.99
N TYR A 150 -13.93 13.42 10.63
CA TYR A 150 -14.33 14.66 9.96
C TYR A 150 -13.15 15.47 9.42
N VAL A 151 -12.02 15.48 10.13
CA VAL A 151 -10.82 16.14 9.63
C VAL A 151 -10.30 15.46 8.36
N GLU A 152 -10.28 14.13 8.35
CA GLU A 152 -9.82 13.39 7.15
C GLU A 152 -10.83 13.49 5.98
N LEU A 153 -12.13 13.51 6.26
CA LEU A 153 -13.15 13.70 5.25
C LEU A 153 -13.11 15.12 4.64
N HIS A 154 -12.84 16.14 5.47
CA HIS A 154 -12.61 17.49 4.96
C HIS A 154 -11.40 17.51 4.02
N ARG A 155 -10.33 16.84 4.38
CA ARG A 155 -9.15 16.72 3.54
C ARG A 155 -9.44 16.00 2.21
N ILE A 156 -10.28 14.95 2.23
CA ILE A 156 -10.75 14.30 1.00
C ILE A 156 -11.47 15.32 0.11
N ALA A 157 -12.41 16.08 0.67
CA ALA A 157 -13.17 17.09 -0.06
C ALA A 157 -12.28 18.19 -0.65
N GLU A 158 -11.25 18.64 0.09
CA GLU A 158 -10.29 19.62 -0.41
C GLU A 158 -9.50 19.09 -1.61
N ILE A 159 -9.01 17.83 -1.54
CA ILE A 159 -8.25 17.22 -2.64
C ILE A 159 -9.16 17.03 -3.87
N MET A 160 -10.40 16.56 -3.66
CA MET A 160 -11.38 16.42 -4.73
C MET A 160 -11.74 17.75 -5.37
N GLY A 161 -11.89 18.81 -4.58
CA GLY A 161 -12.20 20.15 -5.07
C GLY A 161 -11.06 20.80 -5.86
N GLN A 162 -9.81 20.39 -5.65
CA GLN A 162 -8.64 20.82 -6.44
C GLN A 162 -8.53 20.10 -7.79
N LYS A 163 -9.27 19.02 -7.96
CA LYS A 163 -9.40 18.23 -9.18
C LYS A 163 -10.78 18.51 -9.79
N ASP A 164 -11.09 17.95 -10.92
CA ASP A 164 -12.38 18.16 -11.60
C ASP A 164 -13.59 17.45 -10.91
N PHE A 165 -13.44 17.03 -9.62
CA PHE A 165 -14.46 16.40 -8.81
C PHE A 165 -15.26 17.39 -7.93
N SER A 166 -15.49 18.60 -8.43
CA SER A 166 -16.14 19.68 -7.66
C SER A 166 -17.57 19.34 -7.19
N GLU A 167 -18.34 18.57 -7.96
CA GLU A 167 -19.70 18.16 -7.59
C GLU A 167 -19.69 17.16 -6.41
N ASP A 168 -18.74 16.23 -6.42
CA ASP A 168 -18.58 15.25 -5.34
C ASP A 168 -18.09 15.94 -4.04
N ALA A 169 -17.18 16.90 -4.15
CA ALA A 169 -16.74 17.71 -3.03
C ALA A 169 -17.90 18.55 -2.45
N ILE A 170 -18.72 19.16 -3.30
CA ILE A 170 -19.92 19.90 -2.87
C ILE A 170 -20.90 18.96 -2.15
N SER A 171 -21.15 17.79 -2.69
CA SER A 171 -22.03 16.78 -2.08
C SER A 171 -21.53 16.36 -0.70
N LEU A 172 -20.23 16.19 -0.53
CA LEU A 172 -19.62 15.86 0.74
C LEU A 172 -19.78 17.02 1.75
N TYR A 173 -19.56 18.29 1.35
CA TYR A 173 -19.80 19.44 2.21
C TYR A 173 -21.28 19.65 2.57
N GLN A 174 -22.20 19.43 1.62
CA GLN A 174 -23.64 19.46 1.90
C GLN A 174 -24.05 18.40 2.94
N HIS A 175 -23.45 17.23 2.86
CA HIS A 175 -23.66 16.18 3.86
C HIS A 175 -23.16 16.63 5.24
N PHE A 176 -21.99 17.27 5.36
CA PHE A 176 -21.52 17.82 6.63
C PHE A 176 -22.48 18.85 7.23
N ILE A 177 -22.98 19.76 6.41
CA ILE A 177 -23.95 20.80 6.85
C ILE A 177 -25.27 20.17 7.33
N SER A 178 -25.66 19.02 6.80
CA SER A 178 -26.90 18.32 7.18
C SER A 178 -26.81 17.57 8.52
N LEU A 179 -25.61 17.43 9.07
CA LEU A 179 -25.34 16.73 10.34
C LEU A 179 -25.31 17.68 11.56
N ASP A 180 -25.25 19.00 11.33
CA ASP A 180 -25.38 20.06 12.35
C ASP A 180 -26.87 20.39 12.60
#